data_97ff7e8235db869507998d7639ce46f0
#
_entry.id   97ff7e8235db869507998d7639ce46f0
#
_cell.length_a   1.000
_cell.length_b   1.000
_cell.length_c   1.000
_cell.angle_alpha   90.00
_cell.angle_beta   90.00
_cell.angle_gamma   90.00
#
_symmetry.space_group_name_H-M   'P 1'
#
loop_
_entity.id
_entity.type
_entity.pdbx_description
1 polymer ?
#
loop_
_entity_poly.entity_id
_entity_poly.type
_entity_poly.pdbx_seq_one_letter_code
_entity_poly.pdbx_strand_id
1 'polypeptide(L)'
;MIAFLWQLFVQCAVSFAATVAFSLLFHAPRSQYVPCGCTGMAGWTVYWLTLFWPGATPVLASFTGALALTLATRIFSVARRCPSAVFVTAGIFPLVPGAGIYYTVYYFIMGMNDACLAKGVETLKIAVAIALGIVLVLALPGRLFHRFVGREGPPRA
;
A
#
# COMPACT_ATOMS: atom_id res chain seq x y z
N MET A 1 -2.40 18.27 -19.62
CA MET A 1 -3.40 18.14 -18.54
C MET A 1 -4.31 16.93 -18.74
N ILE A 2 -4.99 16.79 -19.89
CA ILE A 2 -5.90 15.65 -20.18
C ILE A 2 -5.16 14.30 -20.09
N ALA A 3 -3.96 14.17 -20.69
CA ALA A 3 -3.18 12.93 -20.65
C ALA A 3 -2.79 12.53 -19.21
N PHE A 4 -2.45 13.49 -18.35
CA PHE A 4 -2.13 13.22 -16.94
C PHE A 4 -3.35 12.71 -16.16
N LEU A 5 -4.51 13.36 -16.36
CA LEU A 5 -5.76 12.92 -15.72
C LEU A 5 -6.19 11.53 -16.20
N TRP A 6 -5.99 11.23 -17.48
CA TRP A 6 -6.23 9.91 -18.03
C TRP A 6 -5.30 8.84 -17.40
N GLN A 7 -4.01 9.14 -17.30
CA GLN A 7 -3.04 8.23 -16.64
C GLN A 7 -3.41 8.01 -15.17
N LEU A 8 -3.74 9.07 -14.44
CA LEU A 8 -4.17 8.96 -13.04
C LEU A 8 -5.41 8.06 -12.90
N PHE A 9 -6.41 8.25 -13.76
CA PHE A 9 -7.61 7.41 -13.76
C PHE A 9 -7.28 5.94 -14.00
N VAL A 10 -6.44 5.65 -15.00
CA VAL A 10 -6.01 4.27 -15.32
C VAL A 10 -5.26 3.66 -14.13
N GLN A 11 -4.32 4.39 -13.52
CA GLN A 11 -3.56 3.92 -12.36
C GLN A 11 -4.49 3.60 -11.16
N CYS A 12 -5.46 4.46 -10.89
CA CYS A 12 -6.46 4.23 -9.85
C CYS A 12 -7.32 3.00 -10.15
N ALA A 13 -7.81 2.86 -11.38
CA ALA A 13 -8.69 1.75 -11.76
C ALA A 13 -7.95 0.40 -11.71
N VAL A 14 -6.71 0.36 -12.23
CA VAL A 14 -5.90 -0.87 -12.23
C VAL A 14 -5.52 -1.29 -10.81
N SER A 15 -5.06 -0.35 -9.98
CA SER A 15 -4.70 -0.66 -8.60
C SER A 15 -5.91 -1.10 -7.76
N PHE A 16 -7.08 -0.48 -7.98
CA PHE A 16 -8.34 -0.91 -7.37
C PHE A 16 -8.70 -2.34 -7.77
N ALA A 17 -8.73 -2.63 -9.08
CA ALA A 17 -9.08 -3.95 -9.60
C ALA A 17 -8.10 -5.03 -9.12
N ALA A 18 -6.79 -4.75 -9.16
CA ALA A 18 -5.76 -5.65 -8.65
C ALA A 18 -5.98 -5.96 -7.15
N THR A 19 -6.23 -4.94 -6.32
CA THR A 19 -6.46 -5.13 -4.89
C THR A 19 -7.73 -5.93 -4.61
N VAL A 20 -8.80 -5.71 -5.38
CA VAL A 20 -10.02 -6.54 -5.29
C VAL A 20 -9.71 -7.99 -5.66
N ALA A 21 -8.94 -8.25 -6.71
CA ALA A 21 -8.53 -9.60 -7.09
C ALA A 21 -7.71 -10.28 -5.96
N PHE A 22 -6.77 -9.57 -5.32
CA PHE A 22 -6.06 -10.09 -4.16
C PHE A 22 -6.99 -10.33 -2.95
N SER A 23 -8.00 -9.49 -2.75
CA SER A 23 -9.01 -9.71 -1.69
C SER A 23 -9.77 -11.02 -1.89
N LEU A 24 -10.07 -11.39 -3.14
CA LEU A 24 -10.65 -12.69 -3.48
C LEU A 24 -9.68 -13.83 -3.14
N LEU A 25 -8.41 -13.69 -3.54
CA LEU A 25 -7.38 -14.70 -3.31
C LEU A 25 -7.16 -14.98 -1.81
N PHE A 26 -7.20 -13.93 -0.98
CA PHE A 26 -7.06 -14.03 0.48
C PHE A 26 -8.36 -14.31 1.22
N HIS A 27 -9.43 -14.67 0.51
CA HIS A 27 -10.72 -15.03 1.11
C HIS A 27 -11.27 -13.92 2.04
N ALA A 28 -11.05 -12.65 1.70
CA ALA A 28 -11.67 -11.55 2.43
C ALA A 28 -13.20 -11.64 2.35
N PRO A 29 -13.96 -11.21 3.36
CA PRO A 29 -15.42 -11.17 3.29
C PRO A 29 -15.90 -10.36 2.09
N ARG A 30 -16.88 -10.89 1.35
CA ARG A 30 -17.40 -10.24 0.12
C ARG A 30 -17.81 -8.78 0.32
N SER A 31 -18.36 -8.47 1.48
CA SER A 31 -18.76 -7.10 1.86
C SER A 31 -17.58 -6.12 1.99
N GLN A 32 -16.34 -6.61 2.02
CA GLN A 32 -15.13 -5.82 2.21
C GLN A 32 -14.30 -5.64 0.92
N TYR A 33 -14.71 -6.22 -0.22
CA TYR A 33 -13.94 -6.11 -1.48
C TYR A 33 -13.76 -4.66 -1.94
N VAL A 34 -14.83 -3.86 -1.94
CA VAL A 34 -14.75 -2.45 -2.33
C VAL A 34 -13.87 -1.63 -1.37
N PRO A 35 -14.04 -1.70 -0.04
CA PRO A 35 -13.12 -1.07 0.90
C PRO A 35 -11.65 -1.51 0.73
N CYS A 36 -11.37 -2.79 0.49
CA CYS A 36 -10.02 -3.27 0.20
C CYS A 36 -9.47 -2.63 -1.09
N GLY A 37 -10.27 -2.61 -2.16
CA GLY A 37 -9.90 -1.93 -3.41
C GLY A 37 -9.55 -0.46 -3.20
N CYS A 38 -10.33 0.25 -2.40
CA CYS A 38 -10.07 1.66 -2.07
C CYS A 38 -8.77 1.84 -1.27
N THR A 39 -8.41 0.91 -0.37
CA THR A 39 -7.14 1.01 0.37
C THR A 39 -5.93 0.86 -0.54
N GLY A 40 -5.94 -0.15 -1.43
CA GLY A 40 -4.85 -0.33 -2.39
C GLY A 40 -4.75 0.81 -3.40
N MET A 41 -5.89 1.28 -3.91
CA MET A 41 -5.95 2.45 -4.76
C MET A 41 -5.36 3.69 -4.09
N ALA A 42 -5.71 3.97 -2.83
CA ALA A 42 -5.17 5.11 -2.09
C ALA A 42 -3.64 5.04 -1.95
N GLY A 43 -3.12 3.86 -1.56
CA GLY A 43 -1.67 3.64 -1.44
C GLY A 43 -0.94 3.82 -2.76
N TRP A 44 -1.42 3.19 -3.83
CA TRP A 44 -0.81 3.27 -5.15
C TRP A 44 -0.87 4.68 -5.74
N THR A 45 -1.99 5.36 -5.59
CA THR A 45 -2.15 6.74 -6.10
C THR A 45 -1.16 7.69 -5.44
N VAL A 46 -0.98 7.61 -4.12
CA VAL A 46 0.00 8.44 -3.40
C VAL A 46 1.42 8.06 -3.80
N TYR A 47 1.75 6.78 -3.93
CA TYR A 47 3.03 6.29 -4.45
C TYR A 47 3.34 6.93 -5.82
N TRP A 48 2.39 6.79 -6.75
CA TRP A 48 2.54 7.27 -8.12
C TRP A 48 2.68 8.81 -8.18
N LEU A 49 1.87 9.55 -7.42
CA LEU A 49 1.97 11.01 -7.33
C LEU A 49 3.30 11.47 -6.71
N THR A 50 3.80 10.75 -5.71
CA THR A 50 5.07 11.08 -5.07
C THR A 50 6.23 11.00 -6.06
N LEU A 51 6.20 10.09 -7.03
CA LEU A 51 7.24 9.96 -8.05
C LEU A 51 7.38 11.20 -8.97
N PHE A 52 6.35 12.04 -9.06
CA PHE A 52 6.44 13.32 -9.80
C PHE A 52 7.10 14.44 -9.00
N TRP A 53 7.34 14.23 -7.72
CA TRP A 53 8.01 15.24 -6.89
C TRP A 53 9.50 15.31 -7.22
N PRO A 54 10.09 16.53 -7.44
CA PRO A 54 11.52 16.67 -7.70
C PRO A 54 12.36 16.04 -6.58
N GLY A 55 13.26 15.13 -6.93
CA GLY A 55 14.11 14.40 -5.97
C GLY A 55 13.45 13.20 -5.27
N ALA A 56 12.21 12.84 -5.63
CA ALA A 56 11.57 11.65 -5.08
C ALA A 56 12.29 10.37 -5.55
N THR A 57 12.50 9.46 -4.61
CA THR A 57 13.03 8.13 -4.87
C THR A 57 11.93 7.08 -4.77
N PRO A 58 12.05 5.90 -5.41
CA PRO A 58 11.11 4.80 -5.23
C PRO A 58 10.93 4.40 -3.75
N VAL A 59 11.97 4.56 -2.93
CA VAL A 59 11.92 4.29 -1.48
C VAL A 59 10.99 5.27 -0.77
N LEU A 60 11.13 6.58 -1.05
CA LEU A 60 10.27 7.61 -0.47
C LEU A 60 8.81 7.45 -0.94
N ALA A 61 8.62 7.18 -2.23
CA ALA A 61 7.29 6.96 -2.79
C ALA A 61 6.61 5.74 -2.16
N SER A 62 7.34 4.65 -1.93
CA SER A 62 6.83 3.45 -1.26
C SER A 62 6.45 3.71 0.20
N PHE A 63 7.24 4.51 0.90
CA PHE A 63 6.96 4.91 2.28
C PHE A 63 5.66 5.73 2.36
N THR A 64 5.53 6.78 1.54
CA THR A 64 4.32 7.64 1.52
C THR A 64 3.08 6.87 1.06
N GLY A 65 3.22 5.99 0.07
CA GLY A 65 2.15 5.09 -0.36
C GLY A 65 1.69 4.15 0.75
N ALA A 66 2.63 3.57 1.51
CA ALA A 66 2.32 2.71 2.65
C ALA A 66 1.63 3.47 3.79
N LEU A 67 2.01 4.73 4.05
CA LEU A 67 1.31 5.59 5.00
C LEU A 67 -0.15 5.80 4.57
N ALA A 68 -0.39 6.18 3.32
CA ALA A 68 -1.73 6.44 2.78
C ALA A 68 -2.61 5.19 2.80
N LEU A 69 -2.08 4.04 2.36
CA LEU A 69 -2.74 2.74 2.43
C LEU A 69 -3.18 2.44 3.86
N THR A 70 -2.27 2.59 4.82
CA THR A 70 -2.54 2.19 6.20
C THR A 70 -3.49 3.16 6.89
N LEU A 71 -3.44 4.47 6.56
CA LEU A 71 -4.44 5.44 6.99
C LEU A 71 -5.84 5.06 6.48
N ALA A 72 -5.97 4.78 5.18
CA ALA A 72 -7.23 4.32 4.61
C ALA A 72 -7.72 3.02 5.28
N THR A 73 -6.82 2.07 5.52
CA THR A 73 -7.11 0.83 6.25
C THR A 73 -7.68 1.11 7.65
N ARG A 74 -7.08 2.02 8.41
CA ARG A 74 -7.56 2.36 9.76
C ARG A 74 -8.95 2.99 9.73
N ILE A 75 -9.21 3.86 8.77
CA ILE A 75 -10.52 4.49 8.57
C ILE A 75 -11.57 3.40 8.26
N PHE A 76 -11.31 2.53 7.28
CA PHE A 76 -12.25 1.47 6.91
C PHE A 76 -12.42 0.42 8.02
N SER A 77 -11.37 0.08 8.76
CA SER A 77 -11.44 -0.84 9.90
C SER A 77 -12.42 -0.34 10.95
N VAL A 78 -12.36 0.94 11.32
CA VAL A 78 -13.30 1.57 12.26
C VAL A 78 -14.70 1.68 11.65
N ALA A 79 -14.82 2.12 10.41
CA ALA A 79 -16.09 2.31 9.72
C ALA A 79 -16.86 1.00 9.51
N ARG A 80 -16.15 -0.08 9.20
CA ARG A 80 -16.75 -1.39 8.90
C ARG A 80 -16.74 -2.37 10.07
N ARG A 81 -16.14 -2.00 11.22
CA ARG A 81 -15.96 -2.90 12.39
C ARG A 81 -15.27 -4.20 12.00
N CYS A 82 -14.28 -4.12 11.14
CA CYS A 82 -13.54 -5.25 10.61
C CYS A 82 -12.05 -5.09 10.99
N PRO A 83 -11.33 -6.19 11.31
CA PRO A 83 -9.89 -6.12 11.61
C PRO A 83 -9.10 -5.42 10.49
N SER A 84 -8.18 -4.53 10.88
CA SER A 84 -7.32 -3.81 9.92
C SER A 84 -6.48 -4.76 9.06
N ALA A 85 -6.15 -5.94 9.56
CA ALA A 85 -5.41 -6.96 8.83
C ALA A 85 -6.06 -7.31 7.48
N VAL A 86 -7.40 -7.39 7.41
CA VAL A 86 -8.14 -7.72 6.17
C VAL A 86 -7.83 -6.71 5.06
N PHE A 87 -7.78 -5.43 5.40
CA PHE A 87 -7.54 -4.35 4.44
C PHE A 87 -6.07 -4.20 4.08
N VAL A 88 -5.15 -4.30 5.08
CA VAL A 88 -3.71 -4.22 4.84
C VAL A 88 -3.24 -5.37 3.97
N THR A 89 -3.66 -6.61 4.27
CA THR A 89 -3.20 -7.79 3.55
C THR A 89 -3.50 -7.71 2.05
N ALA A 90 -4.70 -7.29 1.66
CA ALA A 90 -5.04 -7.14 0.25
C ALA A 90 -4.44 -5.85 -0.35
N GLY A 91 -4.46 -4.76 0.41
CA GLY A 91 -4.09 -3.43 -0.07
C GLY A 91 -2.59 -3.22 -0.32
N ILE A 92 -1.71 -4.01 0.33
CA ILE A 92 -0.25 -3.86 0.20
C ILE A 92 0.28 -4.28 -1.17
N PHE A 93 -0.40 -5.21 -1.86
CA PHE A 93 0.13 -5.86 -3.06
C PHE A 93 0.54 -4.92 -4.19
N PRO A 94 -0.19 -3.84 -4.51
CA PRO A 94 0.28 -2.88 -5.51
C PRO A 94 1.62 -2.22 -5.16
N LEU A 95 1.98 -2.13 -3.86
CA LEU A 95 3.22 -1.51 -3.40
C LEU A 95 4.39 -2.49 -3.27
N VAL A 96 4.12 -3.81 -3.26
CA VAL A 96 5.19 -4.82 -3.15
C VAL A 96 6.17 -4.69 -4.32
N PRO A 97 7.49 -4.60 -4.07
CA PRO A 97 8.49 -4.41 -5.11
C PRO A 97 8.78 -5.70 -5.90
N GLY A 98 7.74 -6.27 -6.53
CA GLY A 98 7.81 -7.55 -7.26
C GLY A 98 8.84 -7.54 -8.38
N ALA A 99 8.90 -6.47 -9.17
CA ALA A 99 9.92 -6.30 -10.21
C ALA A 99 11.34 -6.26 -9.63
N GLY A 100 11.53 -5.60 -8.49
CA GLY A 100 12.81 -5.55 -7.80
C GLY A 100 13.29 -6.94 -7.36
N ILE A 101 12.39 -7.74 -6.79
CA ILE A 101 12.65 -9.13 -6.39
C ILE A 101 13.01 -9.97 -7.62
N TYR A 102 12.21 -9.86 -8.67
CA TYR A 102 12.43 -10.59 -9.93
C TYR A 102 13.82 -10.30 -10.53
N TYR A 103 14.17 -9.02 -10.71
CA TYR A 103 15.45 -8.65 -11.30
C TYR A 103 16.64 -9.00 -10.41
N THR A 104 16.50 -8.97 -9.08
CA THR A 104 17.54 -9.42 -8.17
C THR A 104 17.86 -10.89 -8.39
N VAL A 105 16.83 -11.75 -8.46
CA VAL A 105 16.98 -13.19 -8.73
C VAL A 105 17.51 -13.45 -10.15
N TYR A 106 17.02 -12.71 -11.14
CA TYR A 106 17.49 -12.81 -12.51
C TYR A 106 19.00 -12.53 -12.62
N TYR A 107 19.49 -11.44 -12.05
CA TYR A 107 20.91 -11.10 -12.07
C TYR A 107 21.75 -12.12 -11.29
N PHE A 108 21.21 -12.68 -10.21
CA PHE A 108 21.87 -13.76 -9.48
C PHE A 108 22.09 -15.00 -10.36
N ILE A 109 21.05 -15.45 -11.07
CA ILE A 109 21.12 -16.62 -11.96
C ILE A 109 22.09 -16.37 -13.13
N MET A 110 22.13 -15.14 -13.64
CA MET A 110 23.03 -14.76 -14.74
C MET A 110 24.48 -14.52 -14.29
N GLY A 111 24.80 -14.68 -13.00
CA GLY A 111 26.15 -14.46 -12.46
C GLY A 111 26.58 -12.98 -12.43
N MET A 112 25.63 -12.04 -12.59
CA MET A 112 25.89 -10.59 -12.57
C MET A 112 25.85 -10.07 -11.13
N ASN A 113 26.89 -10.41 -10.35
CA ASN A 113 26.90 -10.20 -8.88
C ASN A 113 26.74 -8.72 -8.48
N ASP A 114 27.37 -7.78 -9.17
CA ASP A 114 27.28 -6.34 -8.84
C ASP A 114 25.85 -5.81 -9.09
N ALA A 115 25.26 -6.17 -10.21
CA ALA A 115 23.88 -5.79 -10.53
C ALA A 115 22.87 -6.44 -9.57
N CYS A 116 23.10 -7.70 -9.20
CA CYS A 116 22.29 -8.43 -8.23
C CYS A 116 22.33 -7.71 -6.86
N LEU A 117 23.52 -7.39 -6.37
CA LEU A 117 23.68 -6.70 -5.08
C LEU A 117 23.03 -5.32 -5.09
N ALA A 118 23.28 -4.51 -6.12
CA ALA A 118 22.70 -3.17 -6.25
C ALA A 118 21.17 -3.22 -6.26
N LYS A 119 20.57 -4.14 -7.06
CA LYS A 119 19.11 -4.27 -7.16
C LYS A 119 18.50 -4.87 -5.90
N GLY A 120 19.18 -5.82 -5.26
CA GLY A 120 18.76 -6.42 -4.00
C GLY A 120 18.70 -5.40 -2.86
N VAL A 121 19.74 -4.57 -2.74
CA VAL A 121 19.77 -3.50 -1.71
C VAL A 121 18.68 -2.46 -1.95
N GLU A 122 18.44 -2.05 -3.20
CA GLU A 122 17.33 -1.14 -3.53
C GLU A 122 15.99 -1.74 -3.14
N THR A 123 15.75 -2.99 -3.51
CA THR A 123 14.52 -3.73 -3.19
C THR A 123 14.30 -3.86 -1.68
N LEU A 124 15.36 -4.15 -0.94
CA LEU A 124 15.32 -4.24 0.51
C LEU A 124 14.97 -2.88 1.15
N LYS A 125 15.56 -1.78 0.68
CA LYS A 125 15.22 -0.42 1.14
C LYS A 125 13.74 -0.11 0.94
N ILE A 126 13.17 -0.49 -0.20
CA ILE A 126 11.74 -0.32 -0.50
C ILE A 126 10.89 -1.16 0.48
N ALA A 127 11.24 -2.42 0.70
CA ALA A 127 10.51 -3.28 1.62
C ALA A 127 10.52 -2.74 3.06
N VAL A 128 11.67 -2.27 3.54
CA VAL A 128 11.80 -1.63 4.86
C VAL A 128 10.97 -0.35 4.93
N ALA A 129 10.99 0.48 3.88
CA ALA A 129 10.20 1.71 3.82
C ALA A 129 8.69 1.44 3.92
N ILE A 130 8.19 0.41 3.21
CA ILE A 130 6.79 -0.02 3.29
C ILE A 130 6.46 -0.49 4.71
N ALA A 131 7.30 -1.35 5.30
CA ALA A 131 7.09 -1.86 6.66
C ALA A 131 7.04 -0.72 7.68
N LEU A 132 7.95 0.24 7.61
CA LEU A 132 7.97 1.42 8.48
C LEU A 132 6.71 2.27 8.31
N GLY A 133 6.26 2.51 7.08
CA GLY A 133 5.03 3.25 6.80
C GLY A 133 3.81 2.60 7.44
N ILE A 134 3.70 1.28 7.35
CA ILE A 134 2.61 0.51 7.97
C ILE A 134 2.68 0.59 9.49
N VAL A 135 3.85 0.31 10.07
CA VAL A 135 4.03 0.26 11.53
C VAL A 135 3.74 1.62 12.17
N LEU A 136 4.22 2.71 11.57
CA LEU A 136 4.00 4.07 12.08
C LEU A 136 2.51 4.40 12.20
N VAL A 137 1.71 4.07 11.19
CA VAL A 137 0.26 4.35 11.24
C VAL A 137 -0.48 3.37 12.15
N LEU A 138 -0.09 2.11 12.19
CA LEU A 138 -0.70 1.13 13.09
C LEU A 138 -0.40 1.44 14.56
N ALA A 139 0.75 2.03 14.88
CA ALA A 139 1.11 2.47 16.21
C ALA A 139 0.27 3.66 16.71
N LEU A 140 -0.41 4.40 15.83
CA LEU A 140 -1.27 5.50 16.23
C LEU A 140 -2.47 4.98 17.04
N PRO A 141 -2.84 5.68 18.15
CA PRO A 141 -3.93 5.24 19.00
C PRO A 141 -5.27 5.24 18.24
N GLY A 142 -6.02 4.17 18.37
CA GLY A 142 -7.31 3.98 17.68
C GLY A 142 -8.34 5.09 17.95
N ARG A 143 -8.23 5.77 19.11
CA ARG A 143 -9.11 6.88 19.50
C ARG A 143 -9.14 8.01 18.48
N LEU A 144 -8.02 8.30 17.79
CA LEU A 144 -7.95 9.29 16.72
C LEU A 144 -8.91 8.96 15.57
N PHE A 145 -8.91 7.70 15.16
CA PHE A 145 -9.72 7.24 14.01
C PHE A 145 -11.21 7.14 14.35
N HIS A 146 -11.56 6.80 15.61
CA HIS A 146 -12.94 6.83 16.07
C HIS A 146 -13.54 8.24 16.00
N ARG A 147 -12.75 9.27 16.34
CA ARG A 147 -13.16 10.67 16.25
C ARG A 147 -13.39 11.12 14.80
N PHE A 148 -12.53 10.67 13.87
CA PHE A 148 -12.68 10.99 12.44
C PHE A 148 -13.92 10.35 11.80
N VAL A 149 -14.30 9.15 12.27
CA VAL A 149 -15.46 8.41 11.71
C VAL A 149 -16.77 8.81 12.45
N GLY A 150 -16.72 9.75 13.41
CA GLY A 150 -17.90 10.21 14.16
C GLY A 150 -18.55 9.12 15.02
N ARG A 151 -17.78 8.09 15.43
CA ARG A 151 -18.27 6.99 16.28
C ARG A 151 -17.62 7.09 17.66
N GLU A 152 -18.48 7.01 18.69
CA GLU A 152 -18.01 6.83 20.06
C GLU A 152 -17.25 5.49 20.15
N GLY A 153 -16.09 5.53 20.83
CA GLY A 153 -15.32 4.32 21.09
C GLY A 153 -16.09 3.32 21.95
N PRO A 154 -15.65 2.06 22.03
CA PRO A 154 -16.27 1.10 22.93
C PRO A 154 -16.29 1.65 24.35
N PRO A 155 -17.38 1.40 25.13
CA PRO A 155 -17.45 1.83 26.53
C PRO A 155 -16.24 1.29 27.29
N ARG A 156 -15.65 2.13 28.13
CA ARG A 156 -14.55 1.73 29.01
C ARG A 156 -15.08 0.70 29.99
N ALA A 157 -14.57 -0.52 29.93
CA ALA A 157 -14.75 -1.50 30.99
C ALA A 157 -13.91 -1.12 32.19
#